data_6acf0d4dd032cb13017f81e3cb3bed7c
#
_entry.id   6acf0d4dd032cb13017f81e3cb3bed7c
#
_cell.length_a   1.000
_cell.length_b   1.000
_cell.length_c   1.000
_cell.angle_alpha   90.00
_cell.angle_beta   90.00
_cell.angle_gamma   90.00
#
_symmetry.space_group_name_H-M   'P 1'
#
loop_
_entity.id
_entity.type
_entity.pdbx_description
1 polymer ?
#
loop_
_entity_poly.entity_id
_entity_poly.type
_entity_poly.pdbx_seq_one_letter_code
_entity_poly.pdbx_strand_id
1 'polypeptide(L)'
;AAVTESANERRHSAKNEIRTYTNRLAWCYGDLNIVLLLYKAAAILDKPLWKMMADEMGKEIVKRETEASTLVTDSHFCHGSAGLISYYTALYRYSGLPVYESAAQYWMEKTSIYLDKEIDQHYYGGKEADLLEGLPGIALALLSFQYQKEINKHPQFF
;
A
#
# COMPACT_ATOMS: atom_id res chain seq x y z
N ALA A 1 -5.86 47.35 -19.95
CA ALA A 1 -4.53 46.78 -20.31
C ALA A 1 -3.76 46.26 -19.08
N ALA A 2 -4.11 46.63 -17.85
CA ALA A 2 -3.37 46.24 -16.63
C ALA A 2 -3.78 44.88 -16.05
N VAL A 3 -4.83 44.22 -16.52
CA VAL A 3 -5.35 42.95 -15.97
C VAL A 3 -4.70 41.72 -16.64
N THR A 4 -4.11 41.87 -17.82
CA THR A 4 -3.53 40.76 -18.58
C THR A 4 -2.09 40.40 -18.15
N GLU A 5 -1.32 41.32 -17.63
CA GLU A 5 0.05 41.07 -17.14
C GLU A 5 0.07 40.24 -15.85
N SER A 6 -0.82 40.48 -14.91
CA SER A 6 -0.85 39.76 -13.62
C SER A 6 -1.26 38.29 -13.77
N ALA A 7 -2.01 37.92 -14.82
CA ALA A 7 -2.40 36.53 -15.09
C ALA A 7 -1.25 35.71 -15.72
N ASN A 8 -0.39 36.35 -16.49
CA ASN A 8 0.76 35.71 -17.11
C ASN A 8 1.92 35.50 -16.11
N GLU A 9 2.13 36.43 -15.19
CA GLU A 9 3.12 36.29 -14.12
C GLU A 9 2.75 35.15 -13.15
N ARG A 10 1.45 34.99 -12.82
CA ARG A 10 0.98 33.85 -12.01
C ARG A 10 1.14 32.49 -12.71
N ARG A 11 1.05 32.46 -14.04
CA ARG A 11 1.30 31.21 -14.82
C ARG A 11 2.79 30.86 -14.91
N HIS A 12 3.69 31.83 -14.91
CA HIS A 12 5.14 31.59 -14.91
C HIS A 12 5.69 31.22 -13.54
N SER A 13 5.15 31.80 -12.45
CA SER A 13 5.52 31.42 -11.08
C SER A 13 5.11 29.97 -10.73
N ALA A 14 4.00 29.48 -11.27
CA ALA A 14 3.54 28.11 -11.04
C ALA A 14 4.38 27.02 -11.76
N LYS A 15 5.29 27.38 -12.66
CA LYS A 15 6.14 26.43 -13.40
C LYS A 15 7.37 25.93 -12.67
N ASN A 16 7.76 26.55 -11.55
CA ASN A 16 8.98 26.21 -10.83
C ASN A 16 8.74 25.63 -9.41
N GLU A 17 7.50 25.50 -8.96
CA GLU A 17 7.22 24.71 -7.77
C GLU A 17 7.22 23.22 -8.14
N ILE A 18 8.29 22.52 -7.75
CA ILE A 18 8.27 21.05 -7.68
C ILE A 18 7.24 20.71 -6.62
N ARG A 19 6.01 20.45 -7.03
CA ARG A 19 4.95 19.95 -6.14
C ARG A 19 5.34 18.54 -5.72
N THR A 20 5.95 18.39 -4.56
CA THR A 20 6.11 17.09 -3.92
C THR A 20 4.72 16.64 -3.44
N TYR A 21 4.12 15.73 -4.18
CA TYR A 21 2.92 15.06 -3.72
C TYR A 21 3.32 14.00 -2.70
N THR A 22 2.98 14.22 -1.43
CA THR A 22 3.02 13.15 -0.43
C THR A 22 1.84 12.23 -0.71
N ASN A 23 2.11 11.01 -1.17
CA ASN A 23 1.09 10.05 -1.46
C ASN A 23 0.99 9.02 -0.33
N ARG A 24 -0.22 8.82 0.21
CA ARG A 24 -0.45 7.79 1.24
C ARG A 24 -0.26 6.40 0.64
N LEU A 25 0.35 5.48 1.38
CA LEU A 25 0.21 4.05 1.10
C LEU A 25 -1.13 3.58 1.68
N ALA A 26 -2.00 3.10 0.81
CA ALA A 26 -3.33 2.64 1.22
C ALA A 26 -3.81 1.50 0.32
N TRP A 27 -4.75 0.70 0.83
CA TRP A 27 -5.42 -0.33 0.04
C TRP A 27 -6.37 0.29 -0.99
N CYS A 28 -7.09 1.34 -0.64
CA CYS A 28 -8.14 1.91 -1.47
C CYS A 28 -7.64 2.87 -2.57
N TYR A 29 -6.42 3.38 -2.49
CA TYR A 29 -5.82 4.25 -3.52
C TYR A 29 -4.29 4.35 -3.37
N GLY A 30 -3.63 4.91 -4.37
CA GLY A 30 -2.20 5.26 -4.32
C GLY A 30 -1.32 4.42 -5.23
N ASP A 31 -0.02 4.54 -5.01
CA ASP A 31 1.00 3.96 -5.89
C ASP A 31 0.95 2.44 -5.97
N LEU A 32 0.64 1.76 -4.86
CA LEU A 32 0.54 0.29 -4.82
C LEU A 32 -0.54 -0.24 -5.76
N ASN A 33 -1.66 0.49 -5.92
CA ASN A 33 -2.73 0.11 -6.86
C ASN A 33 -2.23 0.12 -8.29
N ILE A 34 -1.39 1.10 -8.65
CA ILE A 34 -0.80 1.20 -10.00
C ILE A 34 0.17 0.04 -10.23
N VAL A 35 1.02 -0.28 -9.26
CA VAL A 35 1.95 -1.42 -9.36
C VAL A 35 1.19 -2.73 -9.57
N LEU A 36 0.15 -2.99 -8.76
CA LEU A 36 -0.66 -4.20 -8.90
C LEU A 36 -1.39 -4.25 -10.24
N LEU A 37 -1.92 -3.10 -10.71
CA LEU A 37 -2.56 -3.00 -12.03
C LEU A 37 -1.56 -3.32 -13.14
N LEU A 38 -0.35 -2.80 -13.09
CA LEU A 38 0.70 -3.07 -14.07
C LEU A 38 1.07 -4.56 -14.12
N TYR A 39 1.23 -5.23 -12.97
CA TYR A 39 1.48 -6.68 -12.94
C TYR A 39 0.33 -7.46 -13.58
N LYS A 40 -0.92 -7.16 -13.20
CA LYS A 40 -2.10 -7.84 -13.75
C LYS A 40 -2.23 -7.60 -15.26
N ALA A 41 -2.08 -6.36 -15.69
CA ALA A 41 -2.18 -5.99 -17.10
C ALA A 41 -1.02 -6.60 -17.92
N ALA A 42 0.20 -6.63 -17.38
CA ALA A 42 1.34 -7.27 -18.01
C ALA A 42 1.09 -8.76 -18.24
N ALA A 43 0.53 -9.47 -17.25
CA ALA A 43 0.22 -10.89 -17.37
C ALA A 43 -0.91 -11.17 -18.36
N ILE A 44 -1.97 -10.36 -18.39
CA ILE A 44 -3.13 -10.56 -19.27
C ILE A 44 -2.80 -10.21 -20.73
N LEU A 45 -2.04 -9.14 -20.95
CA LEU A 45 -1.78 -8.58 -22.28
C LEU A 45 -0.41 -8.98 -22.85
N ASP A 46 0.34 -9.84 -22.15
CA ASP A 46 1.70 -10.27 -22.50
C ASP A 46 2.62 -9.05 -22.78
N LYS A 47 2.71 -8.16 -21.80
CA LYS A 47 3.52 -6.91 -21.90
C LYS A 47 4.68 -6.90 -20.90
N PRO A 48 5.84 -7.51 -21.25
CA PRO A 48 7.00 -7.58 -20.34
C PRO A 48 7.48 -6.21 -19.84
N LEU A 49 7.38 -5.16 -20.67
CA LEU A 49 7.75 -3.80 -20.29
C LEU A 49 6.95 -3.30 -19.08
N TRP A 50 5.65 -3.61 -19.04
CA TRP A 50 4.80 -3.20 -17.89
C TRP A 50 5.16 -3.94 -16.60
N LYS A 51 5.60 -5.21 -16.73
CA LYS A 51 6.15 -5.95 -15.60
C LYS A 51 7.42 -5.28 -15.07
N MET A 52 8.34 -4.90 -15.98
CA MET A 52 9.56 -4.19 -15.58
C MET A 52 9.24 -2.86 -14.90
N MET A 53 8.29 -2.10 -15.41
CA MET A 53 7.84 -0.84 -14.77
C MET A 53 7.28 -1.10 -13.37
N ALA A 54 6.47 -2.16 -13.20
CA ALA A 54 5.94 -2.56 -11.89
C ALA A 54 7.06 -2.95 -10.92
N ASP A 55 8.06 -3.71 -11.38
CA ASP A 55 9.22 -4.12 -10.58
C ASP A 55 10.01 -2.88 -10.08
N GLU A 56 10.26 -1.91 -10.94
CA GLU A 56 10.99 -0.68 -10.58
C GLU A 56 10.20 0.20 -9.60
N MET A 57 8.94 0.49 -9.93
CA MET A 57 8.06 1.29 -9.05
C MET A 57 7.90 0.64 -7.69
N GLY A 58 7.64 -0.66 -7.66
CA GLY A 58 7.40 -1.38 -6.42
C GLY A 58 8.63 -1.42 -5.52
N LYS A 59 9.83 -1.61 -6.07
CA LYS A 59 11.09 -1.56 -5.31
C LYS A 59 11.33 -0.18 -4.66
N GLU A 60 10.91 0.90 -5.30
CA GLU A 60 11.00 2.24 -4.69
C GLU A 60 9.95 2.44 -3.58
N ILE A 61 8.73 1.93 -3.81
CA ILE A 61 7.64 2.08 -2.83
C ILE A 61 7.93 1.33 -1.53
N VAL A 62 8.51 0.12 -1.58
CA VAL A 62 8.81 -0.66 -0.36
C VAL A 62 9.83 0.00 0.58
N LYS A 63 10.61 0.97 0.09
CA LYS A 63 11.53 1.75 0.93
C LYS A 63 10.81 2.73 1.85
N ARG A 64 9.52 2.93 1.65
CA ARG A 64 8.67 3.83 2.45
C ARG A 64 8.12 3.04 3.64
N GLU A 65 8.66 3.29 4.82
CA GLU A 65 8.34 2.54 6.04
C GLU A 65 7.92 3.43 7.21
N THR A 66 8.27 4.74 7.14
CA THR A 66 7.96 5.68 8.22
C THR A 66 6.55 6.27 8.08
N GLU A 67 5.95 6.70 9.18
CA GLU A 67 4.66 7.41 9.16
C GLU A 67 4.71 8.64 8.25
N ALA A 68 5.80 9.40 8.28
CA ALA A 68 5.97 10.58 7.41
C ALA A 68 6.01 10.23 5.92
N SER A 69 6.57 9.08 5.54
CA SER A 69 6.68 8.67 4.14
C SER A 69 5.45 7.92 3.62
N THR A 70 4.67 7.31 4.50
CA THR A 70 3.53 6.45 4.15
C THR A 70 2.18 7.05 4.52
N LEU A 71 2.14 7.94 5.53
CA LEU A 71 0.93 8.46 6.18
C LEU A 71 0.07 7.35 6.83
N VAL A 72 0.69 6.21 7.18
CA VAL A 72 0.05 5.09 7.88
C VAL A 72 0.30 5.23 9.37
N THR A 73 -0.77 5.36 10.15
CA THR A 73 -0.72 5.65 11.58
C THR A 73 -1.57 4.72 12.43
N ASP A 74 -2.24 3.75 11.79
CA ASP A 74 -3.21 2.85 12.41
C ASP A 74 -3.19 1.47 11.73
N SER A 75 -3.98 0.52 12.29
CA SER A 75 -4.07 -0.85 11.80
C SER A 75 -5.19 -1.09 10.78
N HIS A 76 -5.98 -0.10 10.39
CA HIS A 76 -7.12 -0.26 9.49
C HIS A 76 -6.78 -0.98 8.18
N PHE A 77 -7.78 -1.66 7.60
CA PHE A 77 -7.62 -2.32 6.30
C PHE A 77 -7.61 -1.31 5.15
N CYS A 78 -8.50 -0.32 5.17
CA CYS A 78 -8.67 0.59 4.04
C CYS A 78 -7.42 1.44 3.77
N HIS A 79 -6.86 2.06 4.80
CA HIS A 79 -5.75 3.03 4.66
C HIS A 79 -4.70 2.92 5.76
N GLY A 80 -4.79 1.87 6.58
CA GLY A 80 -3.81 1.51 7.61
C GLY A 80 -2.91 0.35 7.20
N SER A 81 -2.18 -0.17 8.17
CA SER A 81 -1.13 -1.16 7.97
C SER A 81 -1.65 -2.53 7.52
N ALA A 82 -2.86 -2.96 7.92
CA ALA A 82 -3.42 -4.24 7.50
C ALA A 82 -3.69 -4.29 5.98
N GLY A 83 -4.11 -3.19 5.37
CA GLY A 83 -4.25 -3.11 3.92
C GLY A 83 -2.94 -3.29 3.18
N LEU A 84 -1.83 -2.81 3.74
CA LEU A 84 -0.49 -2.99 3.17
C LEU A 84 -0.01 -4.44 3.22
N ILE A 85 -0.34 -5.19 4.29
CA ILE A 85 -0.08 -6.64 4.34
C ILE A 85 -0.71 -7.31 3.13
N SER A 86 -2.00 -7.04 2.88
CA SER A 86 -2.74 -7.64 1.77
C SER A 86 -2.15 -7.27 0.41
N TYR A 87 -1.74 -6.00 0.22
CA TYR A 87 -1.12 -5.55 -1.02
C TYR A 87 0.23 -6.20 -1.27
N TYR A 88 1.14 -6.16 -0.32
CA TYR A 88 2.47 -6.75 -0.49
C TYR A 88 2.40 -8.26 -0.65
N THR A 89 1.48 -8.94 0.03
CA THR A 89 1.21 -10.37 -0.19
C THR A 89 0.75 -10.62 -1.64
N ALA A 90 -0.16 -9.79 -2.17
CA ALA A 90 -0.60 -9.89 -3.56
C ALA A 90 0.54 -9.60 -4.55
N LEU A 91 1.33 -8.56 -4.32
CA LEU A 91 2.48 -8.22 -5.18
C LEU A 91 3.53 -9.34 -5.20
N TYR A 92 3.77 -9.99 -4.06
CA TYR A 92 4.64 -11.17 -3.99
C TYR A 92 4.13 -12.31 -4.88
N ARG A 93 2.83 -12.61 -4.83
CA ARG A 93 2.21 -13.65 -5.69
C ARG A 93 2.37 -13.37 -7.18
N TYR A 94 2.28 -12.10 -7.60
CA TYR A 94 2.40 -11.74 -9.02
C TYR A 94 3.84 -11.65 -9.50
N SER A 95 4.77 -11.24 -8.65
CA SER A 95 6.14 -10.94 -9.06
C SER A 95 7.15 -12.03 -8.69
N GLY A 96 6.93 -12.75 -7.58
CA GLY A 96 7.90 -13.62 -6.94
C GLY A 96 9.07 -12.88 -6.27
N LEU A 97 9.02 -11.55 -6.17
CA LEU A 97 10.12 -10.76 -5.62
C LEU A 97 10.13 -10.81 -4.08
N PRO A 98 11.20 -11.33 -3.45
CA PRO A 98 11.26 -11.48 -1.98
C PRO A 98 11.09 -10.18 -1.19
N VAL A 99 11.38 -9.04 -1.80
CA VAL A 99 11.22 -7.73 -1.18
C VAL A 99 9.78 -7.45 -0.76
N TYR A 100 8.79 -7.98 -1.48
CA TYR A 100 7.38 -7.82 -1.11
C TYR A 100 6.98 -8.75 0.04
N GLU A 101 7.56 -9.94 0.13
CA GLU A 101 7.36 -10.81 1.29
C GLU A 101 7.93 -10.17 2.56
N SER A 102 9.13 -9.59 2.47
CA SER A 102 9.75 -8.84 3.57
C SER A 102 8.91 -7.63 3.97
N ALA A 103 8.38 -6.88 3.01
CA ALA A 103 7.50 -5.74 3.28
C ALA A 103 6.18 -6.18 3.95
N ALA A 104 5.56 -7.29 3.49
CA ALA A 104 4.37 -7.83 4.14
C ALA A 104 4.64 -8.24 5.59
N GLN A 105 5.79 -8.87 5.86
CA GLN A 105 6.22 -9.22 7.22
C GLN A 105 6.40 -7.96 8.10
N TYR A 106 7.09 -6.95 7.59
CA TYR A 106 7.28 -5.68 8.29
C TYR A 106 5.93 -5.04 8.69
N TRP A 107 4.99 -4.96 7.75
CA TRP A 107 3.68 -4.38 8.02
C TRP A 107 2.81 -5.25 8.91
N MET A 108 2.99 -6.57 8.91
CA MET A 108 2.34 -7.47 9.86
C MET A 108 2.79 -7.16 11.30
N GLU A 109 4.09 -6.98 11.53
CA GLU A 109 4.63 -6.62 12.83
C GLU A 109 4.13 -5.24 13.29
N LYS A 110 4.11 -4.25 12.36
CA LYS A 110 3.54 -2.92 12.64
C LYS A 110 2.06 -2.97 12.98
N THR A 111 1.29 -3.80 12.25
CA THR A 111 -0.15 -3.98 12.50
C THR A 111 -0.38 -4.52 13.91
N SER A 112 0.41 -5.50 14.35
CA SER A 112 0.29 -6.03 15.72
C SER A 112 0.52 -4.93 16.78
N ILE A 113 1.55 -4.10 16.58
CA ILE A 113 1.87 -3.00 17.51
C ILE A 113 0.73 -1.95 17.54
N TYR A 114 0.21 -1.57 16.38
CA TYR A 114 -0.92 -0.63 16.31
C TYR A 114 -2.17 -1.22 16.95
N LEU A 115 -2.50 -2.47 16.62
CA LEU A 115 -3.69 -3.16 17.10
C LEU A 115 -3.72 -3.29 18.62
N ASP A 116 -2.62 -3.69 19.25
CA ASP A 116 -2.51 -3.78 20.71
C ASP A 116 -2.85 -2.44 21.37
N LYS A 117 -2.24 -1.36 20.90
CA LYS A 117 -2.51 0.00 21.39
C LYS A 117 -3.96 0.44 21.15
N GLU A 118 -4.51 0.14 19.99
CA GLU A 118 -5.86 0.54 19.58
C GLU A 118 -6.94 -0.21 20.36
N ILE A 119 -6.72 -1.49 20.67
CA ILE A 119 -7.61 -2.27 21.54
C ILE A 119 -7.63 -1.68 22.96
N ASP A 120 -6.47 -1.39 23.53
CA ASP A 120 -6.36 -0.79 24.86
C ASP A 120 -7.07 0.57 24.96
N GLN A 121 -7.06 1.33 23.86
CA GLN A 121 -7.69 2.64 23.77
C GLN A 121 -9.17 2.60 23.35
N HIS A 122 -9.77 1.42 23.18
CA HIS A 122 -11.15 1.26 22.68
C HIS A 122 -11.41 1.97 21.34
N TYR A 123 -10.36 2.02 20.48
CA TYR A 123 -10.36 2.79 19.23
C TYR A 123 -11.44 2.35 18.24
N TYR A 124 -11.83 1.08 18.28
CA TYR A 124 -12.84 0.50 17.39
C TYR A 124 -14.28 0.66 17.90
N GLY A 125 -14.51 1.38 19.00
CA GLY A 125 -15.84 1.54 19.60
C GLY A 125 -16.89 1.96 18.57
N GLY A 126 -17.91 1.07 18.33
CA GLY A 126 -18.96 1.26 17.35
C GLY A 126 -18.58 0.92 15.89
N LYS A 127 -17.35 0.48 15.63
CA LYS A 127 -16.84 0.06 14.31
C LYS A 127 -16.30 -1.37 14.31
N GLU A 128 -16.48 -2.12 15.37
CA GLU A 128 -15.86 -3.44 15.56
C GLU A 128 -16.15 -4.41 14.40
N ALA A 129 -17.35 -4.35 13.84
CA ALA A 129 -17.78 -5.20 12.73
C ALA A 129 -17.53 -4.61 11.33
N ASP A 130 -16.97 -3.41 11.22
CA ASP A 130 -16.69 -2.79 9.93
C ASP A 130 -15.51 -3.48 9.23
N LEU A 131 -15.68 -3.80 7.94
CA LEU A 131 -14.64 -4.49 7.17
C LEU A 131 -13.43 -3.59 6.88
N LEU A 132 -13.66 -2.32 6.62
CA LEU A 132 -12.60 -1.40 6.15
C LEU A 132 -11.90 -0.68 7.28
N GLU A 133 -12.65 -0.34 8.34
CA GLU A 133 -12.15 0.44 9.47
C GLU A 133 -12.25 -0.29 10.82
N GLY A 134 -12.68 -1.56 10.82
CA GLY A 134 -12.83 -2.39 12.01
C GLY A 134 -11.98 -3.64 12.02
N LEU A 135 -12.26 -4.54 12.95
CA LEU A 135 -11.46 -5.75 13.20
C LEU A 135 -11.52 -6.81 12.08
N PRO A 136 -12.65 -7.03 11.35
CA PRO A 136 -12.72 -8.09 10.35
C PRO A 136 -11.71 -7.93 9.21
N GLY A 137 -11.47 -6.72 8.71
CA GLY A 137 -10.49 -6.48 7.66
C GLY A 137 -9.05 -6.74 8.11
N ILE A 138 -8.73 -6.36 9.35
CA ILE A 138 -7.44 -6.63 9.97
C ILE A 138 -7.24 -8.15 10.10
N ALA A 139 -8.23 -8.86 10.64
CA ALA A 139 -8.19 -10.31 10.79
C ALA A 139 -8.00 -11.02 9.46
N LEU A 140 -8.71 -10.60 8.39
CA LEU A 140 -8.55 -11.14 7.05
C LEU A 140 -7.15 -10.93 6.48
N ALA A 141 -6.55 -9.76 6.70
CA ALA A 141 -5.19 -9.48 6.25
C ALA A 141 -4.16 -10.40 6.94
N LEU A 142 -4.26 -10.54 8.27
CA LEU A 142 -3.39 -11.41 9.06
C LEU A 142 -3.54 -12.89 8.68
N LEU A 143 -4.77 -13.37 8.52
CA LEU A 143 -5.06 -14.74 8.08
C LEU A 143 -4.54 -15.02 6.67
N SER A 144 -4.73 -14.07 5.73
CA SER A 144 -4.24 -14.21 4.36
C SER A 144 -2.71 -14.30 4.31
N PHE A 145 -2.03 -13.51 5.13
CA PHE A 145 -0.58 -13.55 5.24
C PHE A 145 -0.09 -14.87 5.82
N GLN A 146 -0.71 -15.35 6.90
CA GLN A 146 -0.37 -16.62 7.53
C GLN A 146 -0.60 -17.79 6.56
N TYR A 147 -1.73 -17.80 5.86
CA TYR A 147 -2.05 -18.82 4.88
C TYR A 147 -1.03 -18.86 3.74
N GLN A 148 -0.60 -17.71 3.23
CA GLN A 148 0.45 -17.63 2.20
C GLN A 148 1.78 -18.20 2.70
N LYS A 149 2.16 -17.98 3.96
CA LYS A 149 3.36 -18.57 4.54
C LYS A 149 3.29 -20.10 4.62
N GLU A 150 2.14 -20.65 4.97
CA GLU A 150 1.94 -22.11 5.01
C GLU A 150 2.03 -22.73 3.60
N ILE A 151 1.42 -22.11 2.58
CA ILE A 151 1.55 -22.57 1.19
C ILE A 151 3.02 -22.57 0.75
N ASN A 152 3.77 -21.53 1.05
CA ASN A 152 5.18 -21.41 0.68
C ASN A 152 6.06 -22.46 1.36
N LYS A 153 5.71 -22.91 2.58
CA LYS A 153 6.43 -24.00 3.28
C LYS A 153 6.16 -25.39 2.68
N HIS A 154 4.98 -25.57 2.10
CA HIS A 154 4.49 -26.87 1.62
C HIS A 154 3.97 -26.78 0.18
N PRO A 155 4.78 -26.35 -0.81
CA PRO A 155 4.32 -26.11 -2.17
C PRO A 155 3.79 -27.36 -2.88
N GLN A 156 4.10 -28.56 -2.38
CA GLN A 156 3.65 -29.84 -2.95
C GLN A 156 2.19 -30.19 -2.65
N PHE A 157 1.50 -29.43 -1.81
CA PHE A 157 0.11 -29.71 -1.41
C PHE A 157 -0.93 -28.78 -2.04
N PHE A 158 -0.50 -27.79 -2.88
CA PHE A 158 -1.38 -26.78 -3.48
C PHE A 158 -1.09 -26.54 -4.95
#